data_0983119b8e4e8d0bd0f230fa4178e4a8
#
_entry.id   0983119b8e4e8d0bd0f230fa4178e4a8
#
_cell.length_a   1.000
_cell.length_b   1.000
_cell.length_c   1.000
_cell.angle_alpha   90.00
_cell.angle_beta   90.00
_cell.angle_gamma   90.00
#
_symmetry.space_group_name_H-M   'P 1'
#
loop_
_entity.id
_entity.type
_entity.pdbx_description
1 polymer ?
#
loop_
_entity_poly.entity_id
_entity_poly.type
_entity_poly.pdbx_seq_one_letter_code
_entity_poly.pdbx_strand_id
1 'polypeptide(L)'
;GDVILLEAGDQVPADARILEAASLQTNESALTGESTNVEKECCEIPQEVPLGDRKNMVYSGGFVTYGRGVCLVTNVGMETEVGKIAALMQNASERRTPLQRTLDQFGQKLSIAILVISAIVFLLELFRVDVLNFDSIMNALMFAIALAVAAIPEALSSIVTIVLSFGTQKMAKEHAIMRKLQAVEGLGSVSVICSDKTGTLTQNKMTVRKIVAHGHSIAEEDVNLENDDEKWLIIASVLCSDATCQGETEIGDPTETALIRFSQKNGMQAEDLRSQYPRLAEIPFDSDRKLMSTLNQTPQGKILFTKGAADVLTERMLITTEEKEKIHKQVEALSKQGLRLLCFAGKPFDGDTISLEDETDLQYMGLIAMMDPPRPESAEAVAACKAAGIKPVMITGDHVVTA
;
A
#
# COMPACT_ATOMS: atom_id res chain seq x y z
N GLY A 1 15.92 -25.24 4.99
CA GLY A 1 17.31 -25.54 4.59
C GLY A 1 17.46 -25.83 3.10
N ASP A 2 16.37 -25.76 2.28
CA ASP A 2 16.46 -25.93 0.83
C ASP A 2 17.05 -24.66 0.20
N VAL A 3 17.74 -24.85 -0.92
CA VAL A 3 18.27 -23.74 -1.72
C VAL A 3 17.31 -23.48 -2.86
N ILE A 4 16.88 -22.22 -2.99
CA ILE A 4 16.00 -21.77 -4.06
C ILE A 4 16.73 -20.78 -4.96
N LEU A 5 16.42 -20.87 -6.25
CA LEU A 5 16.85 -19.90 -7.27
C LEU A 5 15.69 -18.96 -7.54
N LEU A 6 15.94 -17.67 -7.55
CA LEU A 6 14.95 -16.63 -7.80
C LEU A 6 15.39 -15.80 -9.00
N GLU A 7 14.47 -15.54 -9.91
CA GLU A 7 14.67 -14.69 -11.09
C GLU A 7 13.56 -13.64 -11.20
N ALA A 8 13.79 -12.58 -11.96
CA ALA A 8 12.78 -11.54 -12.18
C ALA A 8 11.49 -12.15 -12.75
N GLY A 9 10.36 -11.86 -12.10
CA GLY A 9 9.05 -12.44 -12.40
C GLY A 9 8.61 -13.52 -11.42
N ASP A 10 9.49 -14.03 -10.56
CA ASP A 10 9.16 -15.06 -9.58
C ASP A 10 8.48 -14.50 -8.34
N GLN A 11 7.59 -15.29 -7.76
CA GLN A 11 7.06 -15.05 -6.42
C GLN A 11 7.89 -15.82 -5.40
N VAL A 12 8.34 -15.15 -4.34
CA VAL A 12 9.13 -15.76 -3.29
C VAL A 12 8.28 -16.76 -2.48
N PRO A 13 8.63 -18.07 -2.48
CA PRO A 13 7.78 -19.11 -1.90
C PRO A 13 7.89 -19.21 -0.38
N ALA A 14 8.98 -18.76 0.22
CA ALA A 14 9.29 -18.90 1.64
C ALA A 14 10.26 -17.81 2.10
N ASP A 15 10.37 -17.59 3.40
CA ASP A 15 11.41 -16.68 3.92
C ASP A 15 12.79 -17.34 3.74
N ALA A 16 13.71 -16.61 3.12
CA ALA A 16 15.00 -17.16 2.79
C ALA A 16 16.14 -16.13 2.97
N ARG A 17 17.31 -16.65 3.36
CA ARG A 17 18.55 -15.87 3.45
C ARG A 17 19.25 -15.85 2.09
N ILE A 18 19.67 -14.69 1.65
CA ILE A 18 20.41 -14.52 0.41
C ILE A 18 21.83 -15.07 0.59
N LEU A 19 22.23 -15.98 -0.29
CA LEU A 19 23.58 -16.50 -0.44
C LEU A 19 24.36 -15.80 -1.54
N GLU A 20 23.68 -15.56 -2.68
CA GLU A 20 24.21 -14.84 -3.83
C GLU A 20 23.14 -13.93 -4.41
N ALA A 21 23.49 -12.74 -4.82
CA ALA A 21 22.61 -11.81 -5.49
C ALA A 21 23.31 -11.13 -6.67
N ALA A 22 22.62 -11.04 -7.79
CA ALA A 22 23.04 -10.29 -8.96
C ALA A 22 21.94 -9.27 -9.29
N SER A 23 22.09 -8.04 -8.75
CA SER A 23 21.12 -6.94 -8.85
C SER A 23 19.69 -7.36 -8.46
N LEU A 24 19.56 -8.24 -7.46
CA LEU A 24 18.27 -8.77 -7.03
C LEU A 24 17.45 -7.66 -6.37
N GLN A 25 16.24 -7.43 -6.86
CA GLN A 25 15.28 -6.51 -6.27
C GLN A 25 13.95 -7.22 -6.04
N THR A 26 13.34 -6.95 -4.90
CA THR A 26 12.04 -7.53 -4.53
C THR A 26 11.04 -6.44 -4.15
N ASN A 27 9.78 -6.64 -4.53
CA ASN A 27 8.66 -5.89 -4.01
C ASN A 27 8.10 -6.63 -2.80
N GLU A 28 8.14 -5.99 -1.65
CA GLU A 28 7.70 -6.55 -0.36
C GLU A 28 6.50 -5.77 0.21
N SER A 29 5.75 -5.08 -0.65
CA SER A 29 4.61 -4.23 -0.26
C SER A 29 3.56 -4.94 0.58
N ALA A 30 3.39 -6.25 0.41
CA ALA A 30 2.49 -7.07 1.21
C ALA A 30 2.87 -7.13 2.70
N LEU A 31 4.16 -6.93 3.03
CA LEU A 31 4.69 -6.95 4.39
C LEU A 31 4.99 -5.56 4.93
N THR A 32 5.56 -4.69 4.10
CA THR A 32 6.03 -3.36 4.51
C THR A 32 4.99 -2.26 4.28
N GLY A 33 4.02 -2.51 3.39
CA GLY A 33 3.06 -1.50 2.94
C GLY A 33 3.63 -0.51 1.91
N GLU A 34 4.92 -0.62 1.57
CA GLU A 34 5.57 0.28 0.63
C GLU A 34 5.78 -0.37 -0.73
N SER A 35 5.41 0.34 -1.80
CA SER A 35 5.47 -0.17 -3.19
C SER A 35 6.87 -0.04 -3.82
N THR A 36 7.83 0.53 -3.11
CA THR A 36 9.21 0.66 -3.60
C THR A 36 9.91 -0.68 -3.59
N ASN A 37 10.63 -0.97 -4.67
CA ASN A 37 11.47 -2.17 -4.74
C ASN A 37 12.64 -2.05 -3.76
N VAL A 38 12.91 -3.14 -3.06
CA VAL A 38 14.02 -3.24 -2.11
C VAL A 38 15.17 -3.99 -2.79
N GLU A 39 16.31 -3.35 -2.86
CA GLU A 39 17.53 -3.99 -3.33
C GLU A 39 18.04 -4.99 -2.30
N LYS A 40 18.42 -6.17 -2.77
CA LYS A 40 18.80 -7.31 -1.96
C LYS A 40 20.26 -7.68 -2.18
N GLU A 41 20.97 -7.88 -1.07
CA GLU A 41 22.42 -8.13 -1.07
C GLU A 41 22.80 -9.29 -0.15
N CYS A 42 23.86 -10.00 -0.49
CA CYS A 42 24.49 -10.95 0.40
C CYS A 42 25.41 -10.20 1.38
N CYS A 43 24.83 -9.68 2.47
CA CYS A 43 25.56 -8.91 3.49
C CYS A 43 25.28 -9.41 4.90
N GLU A 44 26.14 -9.07 5.84
CA GLU A 44 25.88 -9.24 7.28
C GLU A 44 25.31 -7.94 7.84
N ILE A 45 24.19 -8.05 8.55
CA ILE A 45 23.56 -6.92 9.24
C ILE A 45 23.92 -7.04 10.74
N PRO A 46 24.82 -6.20 11.27
CA PRO A 46 25.35 -6.34 12.62
C PRO A 46 24.39 -5.93 13.73
N GLN A 47 23.27 -5.29 13.39
CA GLN A 47 22.26 -4.79 14.32
C GLN A 47 20.89 -5.34 13.95
N GLU A 48 19.99 -5.40 14.93
CA GLU A 48 18.60 -5.71 14.66
C GLU A 48 17.93 -4.52 13.97
N VAL A 49 17.45 -4.76 12.75
CA VAL A 49 16.78 -3.75 11.91
C VAL A 49 15.34 -4.13 11.66
N PRO A 50 14.46 -3.16 11.38
CA PRO A 50 13.10 -3.41 10.91
C PRO A 50 13.08 -4.34 9.70
N LEU A 51 11.95 -4.99 9.47
CA LEU A 51 11.79 -6.01 8.43
C LEU A 51 12.12 -5.47 7.02
N GLY A 52 11.65 -4.27 6.69
CA GLY A 52 11.91 -3.62 5.40
C GLY A 52 13.39 -3.28 5.14
N ASP A 53 14.19 -3.14 6.20
CA ASP A 53 15.62 -2.80 6.08
C ASP A 53 16.54 -4.04 6.03
N ARG A 54 15.95 -5.25 6.10
CA ARG A 54 16.71 -6.51 6.03
C ARG A 54 17.05 -6.86 4.58
N LYS A 55 18.04 -6.18 4.03
CA LYS A 55 18.48 -6.37 2.63
C LYS A 55 19.00 -7.77 2.32
N ASN A 56 19.37 -8.54 3.35
CA ASN A 56 19.95 -9.89 3.23
C ASN A 56 18.93 -11.03 3.31
N MET A 57 17.65 -10.71 3.32
CA MET A 57 16.54 -11.66 3.37
C MET A 57 15.53 -11.38 2.26
N VAL A 58 14.86 -12.42 1.81
CA VAL A 58 13.64 -12.35 1.00
C VAL A 58 12.50 -13.00 1.75
N TYR A 59 11.27 -12.55 1.53
CA TYR A 59 10.11 -12.94 2.31
C TYR A 59 9.03 -13.59 1.46
N SER A 60 8.37 -14.59 2.04
CA SER A 60 7.23 -15.28 1.43
C SER A 60 6.15 -14.30 0.96
N GLY A 61 5.69 -14.47 -0.27
CA GLY A 61 4.68 -13.61 -0.88
C GLY A 61 5.23 -12.32 -1.51
N GLY A 62 6.53 -12.03 -1.35
CA GLY A 62 7.23 -11.00 -2.11
C GLY A 62 7.35 -11.39 -3.59
N PHE A 63 7.58 -10.41 -4.43
CA PHE A 63 7.73 -10.58 -5.88
C PHE A 63 9.10 -10.07 -6.34
N VAL A 64 9.82 -10.89 -7.11
CA VAL A 64 11.12 -10.49 -7.68
C VAL A 64 10.89 -9.60 -8.88
N THR A 65 11.27 -8.34 -8.78
CA THR A 65 11.06 -7.33 -9.82
C THR A 65 12.23 -7.21 -10.78
N TYR A 66 13.45 -7.50 -10.31
CA TYR A 66 14.66 -7.40 -11.11
C TYR A 66 15.75 -8.34 -10.61
N GLY A 67 16.66 -8.74 -11.51
CA GLY A 67 17.85 -9.52 -11.19
C GLY A 67 17.57 -10.98 -10.86
N ARG A 68 18.54 -11.61 -10.19
CA ARG A 68 18.47 -13.02 -9.77
C ARG A 68 19.24 -13.26 -8.48
N GLY A 69 18.88 -14.30 -7.75
CA GLY A 69 19.56 -14.65 -6.50
C GLY A 69 19.47 -16.13 -6.17
N VAL A 70 20.41 -16.57 -5.35
CA VAL A 70 20.43 -17.90 -4.73
C VAL A 70 20.14 -17.68 -3.24
N CYS A 71 19.12 -18.34 -2.72
CA CYS A 71 18.66 -18.12 -1.36
C CYS A 71 18.50 -19.44 -0.60
N LEU A 72 18.83 -19.43 0.69
CA LEU A 72 18.65 -20.56 1.61
C LEU A 72 17.34 -20.36 2.41
N VAL A 73 16.39 -21.28 2.28
CA VAL A 73 15.12 -21.22 3.02
C VAL A 73 15.37 -21.34 4.52
N THR A 74 14.87 -20.36 5.26
CA THR A 74 14.97 -20.29 6.74
C THR A 74 13.67 -20.65 7.42
N ASN A 75 12.53 -20.16 6.91
CA ASN A 75 11.21 -20.34 7.50
C ASN A 75 10.18 -20.67 6.44
N VAL A 76 9.21 -21.53 6.78
CA VAL A 76 8.14 -21.97 5.87
C VAL A 76 6.76 -21.90 6.55
N GLY A 77 5.70 -21.74 5.77
CA GLY A 77 4.32 -21.78 6.22
C GLY A 77 4.04 -20.76 7.34
N MET A 78 3.53 -21.21 8.47
CA MET A 78 3.15 -20.35 9.61
C MET A 78 4.33 -19.72 10.35
N GLU A 79 5.57 -20.18 10.11
CA GLU A 79 6.78 -19.61 10.68
C GLU A 79 7.36 -18.46 9.87
N THR A 80 6.87 -18.24 8.63
CA THR A 80 7.22 -17.06 7.82
C THR A 80 6.67 -15.79 8.44
N GLU A 81 7.20 -14.63 8.05
CA GLU A 81 6.67 -13.35 8.54
C GLU A 81 5.18 -13.16 8.17
N VAL A 82 4.78 -13.56 6.96
CA VAL A 82 3.36 -13.60 6.57
C VAL A 82 2.57 -14.59 7.43
N GLY A 83 3.14 -15.75 7.72
CA GLY A 83 2.54 -16.78 8.59
C GLY A 83 2.32 -16.27 10.02
N LYS A 84 3.26 -15.54 10.57
CA LYS A 84 3.13 -14.90 11.91
C LYS A 84 1.97 -13.88 11.93
N ILE A 85 1.81 -13.07 10.86
CA ILE A 85 0.68 -12.15 10.72
C ILE A 85 -0.64 -12.94 10.68
N ALA A 86 -0.70 -14.01 9.88
CA ALA A 86 -1.88 -14.87 9.82
C ALA A 86 -2.23 -15.50 11.18
N ALA A 87 -1.22 -15.95 11.95
CA ALA A 87 -1.41 -16.48 13.29
C ALA A 87 -1.93 -15.41 14.27
N LEU A 88 -1.41 -14.18 14.19
CA LEU A 88 -1.93 -13.06 14.99
C LEU A 88 -3.40 -12.75 14.67
N MET A 89 -3.77 -12.82 13.39
CA MET A 89 -5.16 -12.62 12.95
C MET A 89 -6.08 -13.74 13.46
N GLN A 90 -5.64 -15.01 13.43
CA GLN A 90 -6.41 -16.14 13.94
C GLN A 90 -6.57 -16.10 15.46
N ASN A 91 -5.53 -15.69 16.18
CA ASN A 91 -5.51 -15.60 17.64
C ASN A 91 -6.13 -14.29 18.17
N ALA A 92 -6.50 -13.36 17.30
CA ALA A 92 -7.17 -12.15 17.71
C ALA A 92 -8.53 -12.50 18.34
N SER A 93 -8.61 -12.41 19.68
CA SER A 93 -9.84 -12.69 20.43
C SER A 93 -10.93 -11.72 19.98
N GLU A 94 -12.12 -12.26 19.72
CA GLU A 94 -13.30 -11.46 19.40
C GLU A 94 -13.65 -10.55 20.59
N ARG A 95 -13.44 -9.27 20.43
CA ARG A 95 -13.89 -8.30 21.44
C ARG A 95 -15.39 -8.16 21.35
N ARG A 96 -16.07 -8.26 22.53
CA ARG A 96 -17.51 -8.01 22.62
C ARG A 96 -17.85 -6.60 22.16
N THR A 97 -18.87 -6.46 21.33
CA THR A 97 -19.36 -5.18 20.86
C THR A 97 -20.00 -4.37 22.00
N PRO A 98 -20.12 -3.04 21.88
CA PRO A 98 -20.85 -2.20 22.85
C PRO A 98 -22.26 -2.71 23.12
N LEU A 99 -23.02 -3.10 22.08
CA LEU A 99 -24.35 -3.66 22.19
C LEU A 99 -24.36 -4.95 23.00
N GLN A 100 -23.45 -5.89 22.73
CA GLN A 100 -23.34 -7.14 23.49
C GLN A 100 -23.10 -6.88 24.98
N ARG A 101 -22.18 -5.94 25.30
CA ARG A 101 -21.93 -5.57 26.70
C ARG A 101 -23.17 -4.98 27.38
N THR A 102 -23.90 -4.12 26.67
CA THR A 102 -25.13 -3.52 27.19
C THR A 102 -26.22 -4.56 27.41
N LEU A 103 -26.38 -5.52 26.47
CA LEU A 103 -27.32 -6.62 26.58
C LEU A 103 -26.98 -7.59 27.74
N ASP A 104 -25.67 -7.91 27.90
CA ASP A 104 -25.20 -8.72 29.04
C ASP A 104 -25.52 -8.06 30.39
N GLN A 105 -25.24 -6.74 30.50
CA GLN A 105 -25.56 -5.98 31.72
C GLN A 105 -27.07 -5.91 31.98
N PHE A 106 -27.87 -5.70 30.93
CA PHE A 106 -29.32 -5.71 31.03
C PHE A 106 -29.81 -7.07 31.48
N GLY A 107 -29.31 -8.15 30.84
CA GLY A 107 -29.64 -9.51 31.20
C GLY A 107 -29.35 -9.87 32.66
N GLN A 108 -28.16 -9.44 33.17
CA GLN A 108 -27.81 -9.64 34.57
C GLN A 108 -28.74 -8.91 35.52
N LYS A 109 -29.00 -7.61 35.27
CA LYS A 109 -29.93 -6.83 36.12
C LYS A 109 -31.32 -7.40 36.09
N LEU A 110 -31.80 -7.82 34.91
CA LEU A 110 -33.13 -8.45 34.75
C LEU A 110 -33.21 -9.80 35.49
N SER A 111 -32.17 -10.64 35.39
CA SER A 111 -32.10 -11.93 36.08
C SER A 111 -32.18 -11.77 37.60
N ILE A 112 -31.45 -10.78 38.15
CA ILE A 112 -31.45 -10.45 39.58
C ILE A 112 -32.88 -9.98 39.97
N ALA A 113 -33.50 -9.09 39.19
CA ALA A 113 -34.85 -8.61 39.47
C ALA A 113 -35.88 -9.75 39.44
N ILE A 114 -35.81 -10.65 38.44
CA ILE A 114 -36.67 -11.82 38.35
C ILE A 114 -36.52 -12.74 39.57
N LEU A 115 -35.26 -13.02 39.98
CA LEU A 115 -34.99 -13.85 41.17
C LEU A 115 -35.56 -13.22 42.44
N VAL A 116 -35.42 -11.93 42.64
CA VAL A 116 -35.97 -11.20 43.79
C VAL A 116 -37.50 -11.25 43.79
N ILE A 117 -38.12 -10.95 42.64
CA ILE A 117 -39.59 -11.01 42.51
C ILE A 117 -40.11 -12.42 42.76
N SER A 118 -39.47 -13.43 42.15
CA SER A 118 -39.86 -14.84 42.35
C SER A 118 -39.72 -15.29 43.81
N ALA A 119 -38.64 -14.84 44.49
CA ALA A 119 -38.49 -15.12 45.91
C ALA A 119 -39.58 -14.44 46.77
N ILE A 120 -39.95 -13.20 46.45
CA ILE A 120 -41.03 -12.48 47.16
C ILE A 120 -42.33 -13.20 46.92
N VAL A 121 -42.67 -13.60 45.70
CA VAL A 121 -43.89 -14.33 45.36
C VAL A 121 -43.91 -15.68 46.03
N PHE A 122 -42.81 -16.42 46.04
CA PHE A 122 -42.68 -17.67 46.78
C PHE A 122 -43.02 -17.51 48.27
N LEU A 123 -42.43 -16.49 48.91
CA LEU A 123 -42.72 -16.19 50.32
C LEU A 123 -44.15 -15.78 50.55
N LEU A 124 -44.73 -14.96 49.68
CA LEU A 124 -46.14 -14.55 49.78
C LEU A 124 -47.10 -15.74 49.66
N GLU A 125 -46.81 -16.68 48.75
CA GLU A 125 -47.61 -17.91 48.62
C GLU A 125 -47.50 -18.79 49.88
N LEU A 126 -46.32 -18.88 50.50
CA LEU A 126 -46.14 -19.61 51.75
C LEU A 126 -46.91 -18.95 52.92
N PHE A 127 -46.97 -17.63 52.99
CA PHE A 127 -47.73 -16.91 54.03
C PHE A 127 -49.25 -17.01 53.85
N ARG A 128 -49.70 -17.32 52.63
CA ARG A 128 -51.13 -17.43 52.30
C ARG A 128 -51.72 -18.79 52.67
N VAL A 129 -50.92 -19.79 52.91
CA VAL A 129 -51.36 -21.18 53.21
C VAL A 129 -51.46 -21.34 54.70
N ASP A 130 -52.64 -21.75 55.16
CA ASP A 130 -52.95 -21.98 56.58
C ASP A 130 -52.22 -23.20 57.20
N VAL A 131 -51.83 -24.19 56.37
CA VAL A 131 -51.09 -25.39 56.79
C VAL A 131 -49.88 -25.62 55.88
N LEU A 132 -48.68 -25.53 56.41
CA LEU A 132 -47.44 -25.82 55.72
C LEU A 132 -47.20 -27.30 55.52
N ASN A 133 -47.69 -27.86 54.41
CA ASN A 133 -47.45 -29.21 53.96
C ASN A 133 -46.43 -29.22 52.82
N PHE A 134 -45.78 -30.36 52.58
CA PHE A 134 -44.80 -30.54 51.48
C PHE A 134 -45.43 -30.13 50.12
N ASP A 135 -46.70 -30.51 49.87
CA ASP A 135 -47.46 -30.19 48.65
C ASP A 135 -47.63 -28.66 48.47
N SER A 136 -47.93 -27.95 49.57
CA SER A 136 -48.09 -26.49 49.55
C SER A 136 -46.78 -25.76 49.23
N ILE A 137 -45.66 -26.24 49.80
CA ILE A 137 -44.33 -25.70 49.50
C ILE A 137 -43.95 -25.97 48.05
N MET A 138 -44.24 -27.17 47.55
CA MET A 138 -43.93 -27.55 46.17
C MET A 138 -44.75 -26.74 45.18
N ASN A 139 -46.06 -26.51 45.46
CA ASN A 139 -46.89 -25.66 44.61
C ASN A 139 -46.44 -24.20 44.58
N ALA A 140 -46.05 -23.61 45.71
CA ALA A 140 -45.55 -22.26 45.79
C ALA A 140 -44.21 -22.14 45.01
N LEU A 141 -43.34 -23.17 45.12
CA LEU A 141 -42.08 -23.24 44.38
C LEU A 141 -42.32 -23.34 42.86
N MET A 142 -43.22 -24.23 42.44
CA MET A 142 -43.59 -24.41 41.05
C MET A 142 -44.14 -23.11 40.45
N PHE A 143 -44.99 -22.38 41.21
CA PHE A 143 -45.56 -21.11 40.78
C PHE A 143 -44.44 -20.03 40.63
N ALA A 144 -43.53 -19.92 41.59
CA ALA A 144 -42.42 -19.01 41.52
C ALA A 144 -41.48 -19.30 40.36
N ILE A 145 -41.20 -20.60 40.08
CA ILE A 145 -40.40 -21.02 38.93
C ILE A 145 -41.12 -20.69 37.61
N ALA A 146 -42.42 -20.99 37.53
CA ALA A 146 -43.20 -20.68 36.34
C ALA A 146 -43.22 -19.18 36.02
N LEU A 147 -43.32 -18.34 37.06
CA LEU A 147 -43.22 -16.88 36.93
C LEU A 147 -41.84 -16.45 36.47
N ALA A 148 -40.78 -17.03 37.05
CA ALA A 148 -39.41 -16.73 36.65
C ALA A 148 -39.14 -17.05 35.17
N VAL A 149 -39.61 -18.23 34.70
CA VAL A 149 -39.47 -18.64 33.31
C VAL A 149 -40.26 -17.72 32.36
N ALA A 150 -41.52 -17.37 32.73
CA ALA A 150 -42.36 -16.49 31.93
C ALA A 150 -41.81 -15.05 31.81
N ALA A 151 -41.02 -14.61 32.77
CA ALA A 151 -40.42 -13.28 32.77
C ALA A 151 -39.13 -13.18 31.91
N ILE A 152 -38.58 -14.30 31.41
CA ILE A 152 -37.36 -14.29 30.54
C ILE A 152 -37.76 -13.83 29.14
N PRO A 153 -37.13 -12.73 28.61
CA PRO A 153 -37.43 -12.23 27.27
C PRO A 153 -36.74 -13.07 26.19
N GLU A 154 -37.25 -14.26 25.87
CA GLU A 154 -36.66 -15.19 24.90
C GLU A 154 -36.49 -14.58 23.49
N ALA A 155 -37.39 -13.68 23.13
CA ALA A 155 -37.37 -13.02 21.81
C ALA A 155 -36.26 -12.00 21.64
N LEU A 156 -35.57 -11.54 22.72
CA LEU A 156 -34.60 -10.43 22.64
C LEU A 156 -33.42 -10.73 21.72
N SER A 157 -32.80 -11.89 21.83
CA SER A 157 -31.68 -12.33 20.99
C SER A 157 -32.07 -12.48 19.51
N SER A 158 -33.30 -13.00 19.27
CA SER A 158 -33.84 -13.15 17.91
C SER A 158 -34.11 -11.80 17.26
N ILE A 159 -34.68 -10.84 17.99
CA ILE A 159 -34.94 -9.48 17.51
C ILE A 159 -33.62 -8.78 17.15
N VAL A 160 -32.61 -8.87 18.01
CA VAL A 160 -31.25 -8.27 17.74
C VAL A 160 -30.67 -8.88 16.46
N THR A 161 -30.74 -10.19 16.30
CA THR A 161 -30.20 -10.86 15.09
C THR A 161 -30.94 -10.40 13.83
N ILE A 162 -32.27 -10.26 13.88
CA ILE A 162 -33.08 -9.78 12.75
C ILE A 162 -32.69 -8.32 12.39
N VAL A 163 -32.58 -7.44 13.37
CA VAL A 163 -32.19 -6.03 13.14
C VAL A 163 -30.80 -5.92 12.53
N LEU A 164 -29.82 -6.67 13.05
CA LEU A 164 -28.48 -6.72 12.48
C LEU A 164 -28.47 -7.30 11.05
N SER A 165 -29.34 -8.27 10.77
CA SER A 165 -29.52 -8.82 9.41
C SER A 165 -30.02 -7.77 8.43
N PHE A 166 -30.97 -6.93 8.81
CA PHE A 166 -31.42 -5.80 7.98
C PHE A 166 -30.28 -4.79 7.74
N GLY A 167 -29.48 -4.50 8.77
CA GLY A 167 -28.29 -3.67 8.63
C GLY A 167 -27.30 -4.24 7.62
N THR A 168 -27.01 -5.54 7.72
CA THR A 168 -26.12 -6.24 6.77
C THR A 168 -26.67 -6.19 5.35
N GLN A 169 -27.97 -6.39 5.16
CA GLN A 169 -28.60 -6.32 3.85
C GLN A 169 -28.51 -4.92 3.23
N LYS A 170 -28.68 -3.87 4.05
CA LYS A 170 -28.49 -2.48 3.60
C LYS A 170 -27.06 -2.21 3.19
N MET A 171 -26.08 -2.67 3.97
CA MET A 171 -24.67 -2.52 3.65
C MET A 171 -24.27 -3.28 2.36
N ALA A 172 -24.82 -4.49 2.16
CA ALA A 172 -24.58 -5.24 0.93
C ALA A 172 -25.09 -4.53 -0.33
N LYS A 173 -26.16 -3.73 -0.23
CA LYS A 173 -26.63 -2.89 -1.34
C LYS A 173 -25.66 -1.76 -1.69
N GLU A 174 -24.89 -1.30 -0.71
CA GLU A 174 -23.81 -0.32 -0.87
C GLU A 174 -22.44 -1.01 -1.13
N HIS A 175 -22.46 -2.24 -1.64
CA HIS A 175 -21.28 -3.05 -1.96
C HIS A 175 -20.34 -3.36 -0.76
N ALA A 176 -20.80 -3.16 0.47
CA ALA A 176 -20.07 -3.51 1.68
C ALA A 176 -20.42 -4.92 2.16
N ILE A 177 -19.49 -5.87 2.02
CA ILE A 177 -19.68 -7.27 2.40
C ILE A 177 -19.25 -7.47 3.85
N MET A 178 -20.23 -7.75 4.72
CA MET A 178 -20.02 -8.02 6.14
C MET A 178 -19.85 -9.52 6.39
N ARG A 179 -18.74 -9.95 6.97
CA ARG A 179 -18.50 -11.36 7.31
C ARG A 179 -19.16 -11.79 8.62
N LYS A 180 -19.35 -10.85 9.55
CA LYS A 180 -19.96 -11.10 10.88
C LYS A 180 -21.08 -10.10 11.13
N LEU A 181 -22.25 -10.57 11.56
CA LEU A 181 -23.41 -9.71 11.84
C LEU A 181 -23.10 -8.63 12.89
N GLN A 182 -22.33 -8.99 13.92
CA GLN A 182 -21.96 -8.06 15.00
C GLN A 182 -21.07 -6.90 14.52
N ALA A 183 -20.34 -7.06 13.41
CA ALA A 183 -19.50 -6.02 12.86
C ALA A 183 -20.31 -4.81 12.33
N VAL A 184 -21.58 -5.02 11.96
CA VAL A 184 -22.49 -3.94 11.52
C VAL A 184 -22.71 -2.92 12.64
N GLU A 185 -22.92 -3.39 13.85
CA GLU A 185 -23.08 -2.52 15.03
C GLU A 185 -21.77 -1.84 15.39
N GLY A 186 -20.65 -2.59 15.33
CA GLY A 186 -19.32 -2.05 15.58
C GLY A 186 -18.98 -0.87 14.66
N LEU A 187 -19.31 -0.97 13.37
CA LEU A 187 -19.13 0.12 12.40
C LEU A 187 -19.99 1.35 12.73
N GLY A 188 -21.23 1.14 13.21
CA GLY A 188 -22.11 2.23 13.59
C GLY A 188 -21.62 3.05 14.80
N SER A 189 -20.66 2.51 15.57
CA SER A 189 -20.11 3.15 16.77
C SER A 189 -18.66 3.62 16.60
N VAL A 190 -18.09 3.56 15.38
CA VAL A 190 -16.73 3.98 15.08
C VAL A 190 -16.60 5.50 15.20
N SER A 191 -15.62 5.95 15.95
CA SER A 191 -15.27 7.39 16.09
C SER A 191 -14.00 7.77 15.33
N VAL A 192 -13.15 6.79 14.99
CA VAL A 192 -11.89 6.99 14.27
C VAL A 192 -11.75 5.90 13.21
N ILE A 193 -11.39 6.30 12.00
CA ILE A 193 -11.01 5.39 10.91
C ILE A 193 -9.54 5.63 10.60
N CYS A 194 -8.73 4.58 10.77
CA CYS A 194 -7.32 4.57 10.37
C CYS A 194 -7.22 3.96 8.98
N SER A 195 -6.76 4.72 8.01
CA SER A 195 -6.61 4.28 6.63
C SER A 195 -5.16 4.33 6.21
N ASP A 196 -4.70 3.28 5.55
CA ASP A 196 -3.42 3.29 4.86
C ASP A 196 -3.48 4.29 3.69
N LYS A 197 -2.33 4.89 3.35
CA LYS A 197 -2.20 5.79 2.21
C LYS A 197 -2.13 5.01 0.91
N THR A 198 -1.09 4.16 0.79
CA THR A 198 -0.72 3.52 -0.46
C THR A 198 -1.68 2.38 -0.82
N GLY A 199 -2.28 2.44 -2.01
CA GLY A 199 -3.23 1.44 -2.49
C GLY A 199 -4.61 1.48 -1.84
N THR A 200 -4.81 2.28 -0.78
CA THR A 200 -6.11 2.48 -0.13
C THR A 200 -6.68 3.85 -0.45
N LEU A 201 -6.03 4.91 0.00
CA LEU A 201 -6.41 6.29 -0.36
C LEU A 201 -5.89 6.68 -1.74
N THR A 202 -4.79 6.10 -2.17
CA THR A 202 -4.18 6.28 -3.48
C THR A 202 -4.37 5.03 -4.36
N GLN A 203 -4.05 5.17 -5.65
CA GLN A 203 -4.26 4.11 -6.65
C GLN A 203 -3.18 3.02 -6.63
N ASN A 204 -2.09 3.22 -5.87
CA ASN A 204 -0.87 2.41 -5.92
C ASN A 204 -0.28 2.34 -7.34
N LYS A 205 -0.32 3.45 -8.05
CA LYS A 205 0.13 3.54 -9.43
C LYS A 205 0.82 4.88 -9.66
N MET A 206 2.14 4.85 -9.82
CA MET A 206 2.88 6.06 -10.18
C MET A 206 2.37 6.63 -11.50
N THR A 207 2.13 7.93 -11.53
CA THR A 207 1.60 8.63 -12.71
C THR A 207 2.34 9.95 -12.89
N VAL A 208 2.80 10.21 -14.11
CA VAL A 208 3.39 11.51 -14.45
C VAL A 208 2.29 12.57 -14.40
N ARG A 209 2.59 13.69 -13.74
CA ARG A 209 1.67 14.82 -13.59
C ARG A 209 2.15 16.08 -14.25
N LYS A 210 3.46 16.28 -14.25
CA LYS A 210 4.10 17.48 -14.83
C LYS A 210 5.43 17.10 -15.45
N ILE A 211 5.82 17.83 -16.45
CA ILE A 211 7.19 17.87 -16.95
C ILE A 211 7.76 19.27 -16.78
N VAL A 212 9.05 19.39 -16.73
CA VAL A 212 9.77 20.69 -16.77
C VAL A 212 10.69 20.66 -17.96
N ALA A 213 10.38 21.42 -18.98
CA ALA A 213 11.21 21.64 -20.16
C ALA A 213 11.43 23.15 -20.34
N HIS A 214 12.58 23.58 -20.85
CA HIS A 214 12.92 25.01 -20.99
C HIS A 214 12.75 25.86 -19.72
N GLY A 215 12.83 25.27 -18.55
CA GLY A 215 12.60 25.96 -17.28
C GLY A 215 11.14 26.26 -16.95
N HIS A 216 10.18 25.79 -17.75
CA HIS A 216 8.74 25.90 -17.52
C HIS A 216 8.16 24.58 -17.06
N SER A 217 7.26 24.64 -16.06
CA SER A 217 6.48 23.49 -15.62
C SER A 217 5.23 23.35 -16.48
N ILE A 218 5.06 22.22 -17.12
CA ILE A 218 3.99 21.90 -18.08
C ILE A 218 3.18 20.75 -17.48
N ALA A 219 1.85 20.87 -17.48
CA ALA A 219 1.00 19.77 -17.03
C ALA A 219 1.00 18.63 -18.07
N GLU A 220 0.75 17.41 -17.63
CA GLU A 220 0.77 16.21 -18.50
C GLU A 220 -0.19 16.31 -19.70
N GLU A 221 -1.26 17.13 -19.57
CA GLU A 221 -2.31 17.33 -20.57
C GLU A 221 -1.91 18.38 -21.62
N ASP A 222 -0.95 19.26 -21.31
CA ASP A 222 -0.55 20.41 -22.13
C ASP A 222 0.76 20.14 -22.90
N VAL A 223 1.27 18.92 -22.86
CA VAL A 223 2.50 18.52 -23.55
C VAL A 223 2.37 18.67 -25.06
N ASN A 224 3.31 19.37 -25.68
CA ASN A 224 3.33 19.61 -27.11
C ASN A 224 4.51 18.87 -27.79
N LEU A 225 4.19 17.83 -28.55
CA LEU A 225 5.19 17.05 -29.29
C LEU A 225 5.79 17.75 -30.52
N GLU A 226 5.26 18.92 -30.91
CA GLU A 226 5.91 19.78 -31.92
C GLU A 226 7.12 20.53 -31.33
N ASN A 227 7.18 20.62 -29.99
CA ASN A 227 8.35 21.15 -29.27
C ASN A 227 9.38 20.03 -29.13
N ASP A 228 10.54 20.21 -29.75
CA ASP A 228 11.60 19.20 -29.76
C ASP A 228 12.11 18.85 -28.36
N ASP A 229 12.17 19.78 -27.42
CA ASP A 229 12.68 19.50 -26.08
C ASP A 229 11.71 18.67 -25.24
N GLU A 230 10.41 18.95 -25.33
CA GLU A 230 9.37 18.14 -24.67
C GLU A 230 9.35 16.73 -25.25
N LYS A 231 9.42 16.63 -26.59
CA LYS A 231 9.49 15.37 -27.31
C LYS A 231 10.73 14.54 -26.93
N TRP A 232 11.91 15.15 -26.94
CA TRP A 232 13.14 14.46 -26.59
C TRP A 232 13.22 14.06 -25.12
N LEU A 233 12.62 14.84 -24.22
CA LEU A 233 12.51 14.48 -22.82
C LEU A 233 11.70 13.19 -22.64
N ILE A 234 10.58 13.04 -23.36
CA ILE A 234 9.77 11.83 -23.34
C ILE A 234 10.54 10.65 -23.97
N ILE A 235 11.18 10.87 -25.13
CA ILE A 235 12.00 9.84 -25.78
C ILE A 235 13.10 9.36 -24.84
N ALA A 236 13.86 10.26 -24.24
CA ALA A 236 14.91 9.93 -23.28
C ALA A 236 14.39 9.15 -22.09
N SER A 237 13.19 9.49 -21.61
CA SER A 237 12.55 8.78 -20.49
C SER A 237 12.24 7.33 -20.82
N VAL A 238 11.84 7.03 -22.05
CA VAL A 238 11.57 5.65 -22.53
C VAL A 238 12.86 4.90 -22.80
N LEU A 239 13.83 5.52 -23.46
CA LEU A 239 15.08 4.88 -23.84
C LEU A 239 15.95 4.54 -22.61
N CYS A 240 15.90 5.39 -21.60
CA CYS A 240 16.62 5.20 -20.33
C CYS A 240 15.70 4.48 -19.29
N SER A 241 14.94 3.47 -19.72
CA SER A 241 14.07 2.66 -18.86
C SER A 241 14.02 1.22 -19.34
N ASP A 242 13.85 0.28 -18.40
CA ASP A 242 13.78 -1.16 -18.68
C ASP A 242 12.35 -1.70 -18.58
N ALA A 243 11.44 -0.93 -17.99
CA ALA A 243 10.05 -1.32 -17.83
C ALA A 243 9.33 -1.53 -19.18
N THR A 244 8.35 -2.42 -19.16
CA THR A 244 7.45 -2.69 -20.30
C THR A 244 6.00 -2.61 -19.86
N CYS A 245 5.14 -2.06 -20.72
CA CYS A 245 3.70 -1.94 -20.47
C CYS A 245 2.93 -2.41 -21.71
N GLN A 246 2.23 -3.54 -21.59
CA GLN A 246 1.40 -4.10 -22.65
C GLN A 246 -0.04 -4.30 -22.16
N GLY A 247 -0.98 -3.54 -22.71
CA GLY A 247 -2.36 -3.54 -22.22
C GLY A 247 -2.44 -3.15 -20.74
N GLU A 248 -2.95 -4.01 -19.88
CA GLU A 248 -3.00 -3.80 -18.42
C GLU A 248 -1.78 -4.36 -17.67
N THR A 249 -0.93 -5.11 -18.36
CA THR A 249 0.25 -5.73 -17.73
C THR A 249 1.41 -4.74 -17.72
N GLU A 250 1.96 -4.52 -16.54
CA GLU A 250 3.12 -3.66 -16.29
C GLU A 250 4.23 -4.51 -15.65
N ILE A 251 5.43 -4.46 -16.23
CA ILE A 251 6.62 -5.19 -15.72
C ILE A 251 7.74 -4.17 -15.56
N GLY A 252 8.32 -4.10 -14.37
CA GLY A 252 9.43 -3.20 -14.02
C GLY A 252 9.13 -2.32 -12.82
N ASP A 253 10.02 -1.37 -12.55
CA ASP A 253 9.86 -0.40 -11.46
C ASP A 253 8.65 0.52 -11.70
N PRO A 254 7.81 0.79 -10.69
CA PRO A 254 6.63 1.67 -10.81
C PRO A 254 6.96 3.06 -11.35
N THR A 255 8.14 3.58 -11.07
CA THR A 255 8.61 4.87 -11.59
C THR A 255 8.85 4.80 -13.10
N GLU A 256 9.42 3.70 -13.58
CA GLU A 256 9.66 3.49 -15.00
C GLU A 256 8.39 3.16 -15.77
N THR A 257 7.50 2.33 -15.20
CA THR A 257 6.21 2.06 -15.83
C THR A 257 5.38 3.34 -16.02
N ALA A 258 5.49 4.30 -15.08
CA ALA A 258 4.87 5.62 -15.21
C ALA A 258 5.39 6.39 -16.44
N LEU A 259 6.70 6.33 -16.72
CA LEU A 259 7.29 6.97 -17.89
C LEU A 259 6.82 6.34 -19.19
N ILE A 260 6.75 5.00 -19.24
CA ILE A 260 6.24 4.27 -20.41
C ILE A 260 4.77 4.61 -20.68
N ARG A 261 3.93 4.61 -19.63
CA ARG A 261 2.51 5.00 -19.74
C ARG A 261 2.33 6.44 -20.23
N PHE A 262 3.17 7.34 -19.72
CA PHE A 262 3.16 8.74 -20.14
C PHE A 262 3.50 8.89 -21.62
N SER A 263 4.51 8.17 -22.10
CA SER A 263 4.85 8.12 -23.53
C SER A 263 3.70 7.58 -24.38
N GLN A 264 3.08 6.45 -23.96
CA GLN A 264 1.93 5.86 -24.66
C GLN A 264 0.72 6.82 -24.71
N LYS A 265 0.44 7.54 -23.61
CA LYS A 265 -0.63 8.56 -23.55
C LYS A 265 -0.41 9.67 -24.59
N ASN A 266 0.85 10.02 -24.84
CA ASN A 266 1.24 10.99 -25.85
C ASN A 266 1.41 10.38 -27.28
N GLY A 267 0.93 9.16 -27.51
CA GLY A 267 0.94 8.51 -28.81
C GLY A 267 2.28 7.92 -29.25
N MET A 268 3.26 7.83 -28.32
CA MET A 268 4.58 7.26 -28.60
C MET A 268 4.68 5.87 -27.93
N GLN A 269 4.75 4.81 -28.73
CA GLN A 269 4.91 3.45 -28.22
C GLN A 269 6.37 3.16 -27.86
N ALA A 270 6.60 2.55 -26.71
CA ALA A 270 7.96 2.29 -26.23
C ALA A 270 8.73 1.32 -27.14
N GLU A 271 8.05 0.28 -27.65
CA GLU A 271 8.63 -0.68 -28.57
C GLU A 271 9.08 -0.03 -29.88
N ASP A 272 8.27 0.89 -30.42
CA ASP A 272 8.60 1.64 -31.65
C ASP A 272 9.81 2.54 -31.42
N LEU A 273 9.83 3.27 -30.30
CA LEU A 273 10.95 4.13 -29.94
C LEU A 273 12.25 3.34 -29.72
N ARG A 274 12.20 2.21 -29.04
CA ARG A 274 13.35 1.34 -28.81
C ARG A 274 13.85 0.70 -30.11
N SER A 275 12.97 0.39 -31.04
CA SER A 275 13.33 -0.11 -32.36
C SER A 275 13.94 0.97 -33.24
N GLN A 276 13.43 2.21 -33.15
CA GLN A 276 13.92 3.36 -33.93
C GLN A 276 15.25 3.86 -33.38
N TYR A 277 15.47 3.78 -32.06
CA TYR A 277 16.64 4.26 -31.35
C TYR A 277 17.27 3.13 -30.54
N PRO A 278 17.91 2.14 -31.21
CA PRO A 278 18.40 0.95 -30.53
C PRO A 278 19.45 1.31 -29.47
N ARG A 279 19.34 0.62 -28.32
CA ARG A 279 20.31 0.72 -27.22
C ARG A 279 21.58 -0.04 -27.61
N LEU A 280 22.71 0.62 -27.52
CA LEU A 280 24.04 0.07 -27.83
C LEU A 280 24.78 -0.41 -26.59
N ALA A 281 24.65 0.34 -25.50
CA ALA A 281 25.24 0.04 -24.20
C ALA A 281 24.41 0.65 -23.07
N GLU A 282 24.61 0.16 -21.85
CA GLU A 282 23.93 0.67 -20.67
C GLU A 282 24.82 0.62 -19.42
N ILE A 283 24.54 1.51 -18.48
CA ILE A 283 24.94 1.42 -17.08
C ILE A 283 23.67 1.33 -16.28
N PRO A 284 23.33 0.15 -15.71
CA PRO A 284 22.08 -0.06 -14.98
C PRO A 284 21.91 0.91 -13.81
N PHE A 285 20.68 1.07 -13.34
CA PHE A 285 20.41 1.86 -12.15
C PHE A 285 21.12 1.28 -10.94
N ASP A 286 21.74 2.17 -10.18
CA ASP A 286 22.42 1.85 -8.94
C ASP A 286 21.91 2.81 -7.84
N SER A 287 21.48 2.28 -6.70
CA SER A 287 20.86 3.05 -5.62
C SER A 287 21.83 3.99 -4.91
N ASP A 288 23.10 3.63 -4.82
CA ASP A 288 24.13 4.47 -4.21
C ASP A 288 24.49 5.64 -5.12
N ARG A 289 24.57 5.35 -6.41
CA ARG A 289 24.83 6.34 -7.46
C ARG A 289 23.59 7.15 -7.83
N LYS A 290 22.39 6.60 -7.65
CA LYS A 290 21.08 7.18 -7.98
C LYS A 290 20.91 7.56 -9.45
N LEU A 291 21.63 6.94 -10.34
CA LEU A 291 21.67 7.22 -11.79
C LEU A 291 21.52 5.92 -12.59
N MET A 292 20.99 6.06 -13.80
CA MET A 292 20.99 5.07 -14.86
C MET A 292 21.36 5.77 -16.16
N SER A 293 22.18 5.12 -17.01
CA SER A 293 22.59 5.68 -18.29
C SER A 293 22.42 4.66 -19.42
N THR A 294 22.03 5.14 -20.60
CA THR A 294 21.90 4.32 -21.80
C THR A 294 22.50 5.05 -23.00
N LEU A 295 23.23 4.32 -23.82
CA LEU A 295 23.75 4.80 -25.09
C LEU A 295 22.84 4.32 -26.22
N ASN A 296 22.27 5.25 -26.96
CA ASN A 296 21.33 4.93 -28.02
C ASN A 296 21.78 5.51 -29.37
N GLN A 297 21.53 4.76 -30.44
CA GLN A 297 21.71 5.26 -31.81
C GLN A 297 20.54 6.14 -32.20
N THR A 298 20.82 7.38 -32.60
CA THR A 298 19.80 8.33 -33.10
C THR A 298 20.15 8.80 -34.51
N PRO A 299 19.23 9.47 -35.23
CA PRO A 299 19.54 10.06 -36.54
C PRO A 299 20.63 11.13 -36.49
N GLN A 300 20.83 11.76 -35.33
CA GLN A 300 21.90 12.79 -35.13
C GLN A 300 23.23 12.21 -34.68
N GLY A 301 23.30 10.87 -34.53
CA GLY A 301 24.47 10.17 -34.00
C GLY A 301 24.15 9.42 -32.72
N LYS A 302 25.15 8.98 -32.00
CA LYS A 302 24.97 8.32 -30.73
C LYS A 302 24.77 9.35 -29.62
N ILE A 303 23.81 9.10 -28.77
CA ILE A 303 23.51 9.95 -27.60
C ILE A 303 23.53 9.09 -26.34
N LEU A 304 24.29 9.57 -25.35
CA LEU A 304 24.24 9.07 -23.98
C LEU A 304 23.14 9.81 -23.25
N PHE A 305 22.10 9.06 -22.84
CA PHE A 305 21.03 9.55 -21.97
C PHE A 305 21.28 9.09 -20.55
N THR A 306 21.10 9.98 -19.59
CA THR A 306 21.21 9.68 -18.16
C THR A 306 19.98 10.18 -17.44
N LYS A 307 19.38 9.32 -16.59
CA LYS A 307 18.30 9.70 -15.68
C LYS A 307 18.70 9.48 -14.24
N GLY A 308 18.13 10.24 -13.32
CA GLY A 308 18.29 10.02 -11.90
C GLY A 308 17.86 11.15 -11.00
N ALA A 309 18.34 11.12 -9.77
CA ALA A 309 18.05 12.12 -8.77
C ALA A 309 18.67 13.47 -9.16
N ALA A 310 17.90 14.56 -9.07
CA ALA A 310 18.29 15.87 -9.53
C ALA A 310 19.51 16.43 -8.75
N ASP A 311 19.62 16.12 -7.45
CA ASP A 311 20.74 16.50 -6.59
C ASP A 311 22.07 15.93 -7.09
N VAL A 312 22.07 14.70 -7.57
CA VAL A 312 23.26 14.02 -8.08
C VAL A 312 23.53 14.39 -9.53
N LEU A 313 22.50 14.37 -10.37
CA LEU A 313 22.67 14.53 -11.81
C LEU A 313 23.11 15.97 -12.19
N THR A 314 22.62 16.99 -11.46
CA THR A 314 23.02 18.39 -11.70
C THR A 314 24.51 18.67 -11.44
N GLU A 315 25.18 17.88 -10.57
CA GLU A 315 26.63 17.97 -10.35
C GLU A 315 27.44 17.47 -11.54
N ARG A 316 26.82 16.69 -12.44
CA ARG A 316 27.47 16.07 -13.60
C ARG A 316 27.16 16.79 -14.92
N MET A 317 26.44 17.91 -14.85
CA MET A 317 26.01 18.68 -16.02
C MET A 317 26.91 19.89 -16.29
N LEU A 318 27.02 20.26 -17.57
CA LEU A 318 27.56 21.50 -18.01
C LEU A 318 26.54 22.63 -17.88
N ILE A 319 26.28 23.08 -16.67
CA ILE A 319 25.32 24.17 -16.36
C ILE A 319 25.99 25.22 -15.46
N THR A 320 25.52 26.45 -15.57
CA THR A 320 25.94 27.52 -14.69
C THR A 320 25.37 27.37 -13.29
N THR A 321 26.00 28.02 -12.31
CA THR A 321 25.49 28.04 -10.92
C THR A 321 24.07 28.59 -10.86
N GLU A 322 23.71 29.58 -11.67
CA GLU A 322 22.39 30.16 -11.74
C GLU A 322 21.33 29.17 -12.28
N GLU A 323 21.69 28.40 -13.31
CA GLU A 323 20.81 27.34 -13.86
C GLU A 323 20.60 26.22 -12.86
N LYS A 324 21.67 25.80 -12.18
CA LYS A 324 21.60 24.80 -11.12
C LYS A 324 20.64 25.25 -9.99
N GLU A 325 20.77 26.50 -9.52
CA GLU A 325 19.88 27.04 -8.51
C GLU A 325 18.41 27.10 -8.99
N LYS A 326 18.16 27.41 -10.27
CA LYS A 326 16.81 27.38 -10.85
C LYS A 326 16.23 25.98 -10.84
N ILE A 327 17.00 24.97 -11.27
CA ILE A 327 16.59 23.57 -11.25
C ILE A 327 16.27 23.14 -9.81
N HIS A 328 17.14 23.42 -8.85
CA HIS A 328 16.92 23.06 -7.45
C HIS A 328 15.68 23.75 -6.86
N LYS A 329 15.40 25.00 -7.17
CA LYS A 329 14.17 25.69 -6.76
C LYS A 329 12.93 25.05 -7.36
N GLN A 330 12.99 24.61 -8.62
CA GLN A 330 11.88 23.88 -9.26
C GLN A 330 11.66 22.51 -8.63
N VAL A 331 12.73 21.78 -8.35
CA VAL A 331 12.68 20.50 -7.64
C VAL A 331 12.03 20.68 -6.26
N GLU A 332 12.47 21.68 -5.48
CA GLU A 332 11.91 21.96 -4.17
C GLU A 332 10.41 22.33 -4.24
N ALA A 333 10.05 23.19 -5.20
CA ALA A 333 8.66 23.62 -5.39
C ALA A 333 7.70 22.47 -5.78
N LEU A 334 8.19 21.54 -6.61
CA LEU A 334 7.40 20.39 -7.03
C LEU A 334 7.38 19.29 -5.94
N SER A 335 8.49 19.08 -5.24
CA SER A 335 8.55 18.15 -4.10
C SER A 335 7.63 18.57 -2.97
N LYS A 336 7.47 19.87 -2.70
CA LYS A 336 6.48 20.39 -1.73
C LYS A 336 5.03 20.12 -2.13
N GLN A 337 4.76 19.77 -3.39
CA GLN A 337 3.45 19.31 -3.87
C GLN A 337 3.28 17.79 -3.76
N GLY A 338 4.20 17.08 -3.10
CA GLY A 338 4.18 15.63 -2.98
C GLY A 338 4.59 14.89 -4.26
N LEU A 339 5.26 15.57 -5.20
CA LEU A 339 5.69 14.97 -6.45
C LEU A 339 7.10 14.38 -6.31
N ARG A 340 7.28 13.16 -6.77
CA ARG A 340 8.58 12.52 -6.98
C ARG A 340 9.15 12.99 -8.31
N LEU A 341 10.43 13.39 -8.35
CA LEU A 341 11.06 13.93 -9.54
C LEU A 341 12.17 13.03 -10.03
N LEU A 342 12.21 12.88 -11.36
CA LEU A 342 13.35 12.35 -12.09
C LEU A 342 13.92 13.44 -12.98
N CYS A 343 15.25 13.62 -12.93
CA CYS A 343 16.01 14.49 -13.80
C CYS A 343 16.56 13.72 -14.97
N PHE A 344 16.59 14.35 -16.15
CA PHE A 344 17.09 13.79 -17.40
C PHE A 344 18.15 14.71 -17.98
N ALA A 345 19.22 14.08 -18.46
CA ALA A 345 20.30 14.75 -19.16
C ALA A 345 20.82 13.88 -20.31
N GLY A 346 21.53 14.45 -21.24
CA GLY A 346 22.15 13.70 -22.32
C GLY A 346 23.32 14.45 -22.95
N LYS A 347 24.12 13.73 -23.71
CA LYS A 347 25.21 14.33 -24.53
C LYS A 347 25.44 13.50 -25.78
N PRO A 348 25.92 14.11 -26.89
CA PRO A 348 26.49 13.37 -27.99
C PRO A 348 27.68 12.52 -27.51
N PHE A 349 27.80 11.30 -28.05
CA PHE A 349 28.87 10.38 -27.65
C PHE A 349 29.41 9.58 -28.84
N ASP A 350 30.70 9.50 -28.99
CA ASP A 350 31.35 8.87 -30.16
C ASP A 350 31.76 7.40 -29.91
N GLY A 351 31.74 6.94 -28.65
CA GLY A 351 32.11 5.55 -28.27
C GLY A 351 31.04 4.51 -28.59
N ASP A 352 31.43 3.22 -28.50
CA ASP A 352 30.49 2.07 -28.60
C ASP A 352 30.17 1.47 -27.22
N THR A 353 30.94 1.81 -26.22
CA THR A 353 30.79 1.38 -24.82
C THR A 353 30.79 2.58 -23.92
N ILE A 354 30.11 2.48 -22.79
CA ILE A 354 30.04 3.54 -21.78
C ILE A 354 30.56 3.04 -20.44
N SER A 355 31.14 3.96 -19.68
CA SER A 355 31.67 3.74 -18.33
C SER A 355 31.15 4.80 -17.36
N LEU A 356 31.36 4.61 -16.07
CA LEU A 356 30.97 5.59 -15.05
C LEU A 356 31.61 6.96 -15.21
N GLU A 357 32.80 7.03 -15.84
CA GLU A 357 33.51 8.26 -16.11
C GLU A 357 32.85 9.10 -17.21
N ASP A 358 32.07 8.46 -18.07
CA ASP A 358 31.33 9.10 -19.16
C ASP A 358 30.11 9.88 -18.69
N GLU A 359 29.63 9.64 -17.47
CA GLU A 359 28.48 10.35 -16.86
C GLU A 359 28.86 11.77 -16.38
N THR A 360 29.60 12.50 -17.16
CA THR A 360 30.04 13.87 -16.90
C THR A 360 29.76 14.74 -18.12
N ASP A 361 29.78 16.04 -17.95
CA ASP A 361 29.60 17.04 -19.04
C ASP A 361 28.26 16.86 -19.78
N LEU A 362 27.20 16.47 -19.02
CA LEU A 362 25.86 16.22 -19.55
C LEU A 362 25.11 17.56 -19.76
N GLN A 363 24.24 17.60 -20.76
CA GLN A 363 23.34 18.71 -21.00
C GLN A 363 21.98 18.43 -20.37
N TYR A 364 21.42 19.40 -19.67
CA TYR A 364 20.11 19.31 -19.05
C TYR A 364 19.02 19.18 -20.10
N MET A 365 18.16 18.16 -19.95
CA MET A 365 17.00 17.93 -20.83
C MET A 365 15.68 18.31 -20.15
N GLY A 366 15.54 18.05 -18.85
CA GLY A 366 14.32 18.37 -18.13
C GLY A 366 14.10 17.53 -16.87
N LEU A 367 12.96 17.78 -16.23
CA LEU A 367 12.45 17.00 -15.10
C LEU A 367 11.11 16.38 -15.45
N ILE A 368 10.87 15.17 -14.96
CA ILE A 368 9.55 14.54 -14.97
C ILE A 368 9.11 14.36 -13.54
N ALA A 369 7.94 14.90 -13.23
CA ALA A 369 7.35 14.90 -11.89
C ALA A 369 6.13 13.97 -11.86
N MET A 370 6.11 13.03 -10.92
CA MET A 370 5.12 11.99 -10.81
C MET A 370 4.66 11.80 -9.38
N MET A 371 3.49 11.22 -9.19
CA MET A 371 2.95 10.84 -7.89
C MET A 371 2.05 9.63 -8.02
N ASP A 372 1.79 8.97 -6.91
CA ASP A 372 0.67 8.04 -6.79
C ASP A 372 -0.61 8.84 -6.50
N PRO A 373 -1.52 9.00 -7.47
CA PRO A 373 -2.67 9.88 -7.31
C PRO A 373 -3.68 9.33 -6.31
N PRO A 374 -4.38 10.20 -5.57
CA PRO A 374 -5.50 9.77 -4.76
C PRO A 374 -6.59 9.13 -5.64
N ARG A 375 -7.32 8.18 -5.08
CA ARG A 375 -8.52 7.65 -5.73
C ARG A 375 -9.58 8.74 -5.79
N PRO A 376 -10.36 8.85 -6.87
CA PRO A 376 -11.41 9.86 -7.00
C PRO A 376 -12.40 9.83 -5.81
N GLU A 377 -12.72 8.62 -5.31
CA GLU A 377 -13.67 8.40 -4.22
C GLU A 377 -13.12 8.77 -2.84
N SER A 378 -11.80 8.87 -2.68
CA SER A 378 -11.17 9.11 -1.38
C SER A 378 -11.55 10.47 -0.77
N ALA A 379 -11.62 11.51 -1.58
CA ALA A 379 -11.99 12.84 -1.12
C ALA A 379 -13.42 12.89 -0.58
N GLU A 380 -14.37 12.26 -1.31
CA GLU A 380 -15.78 12.16 -0.90
C GLU A 380 -15.93 11.31 0.36
N ALA A 381 -15.23 10.17 0.43
CA ALA A 381 -15.24 9.29 1.61
C ALA A 381 -14.72 10.00 2.86
N VAL A 382 -13.61 10.74 2.75
CA VAL A 382 -13.07 11.54 3.88
C VAL A 382 -14.04 12.63 4.28
N ALA A 383 -14.69 13.32 3.34
CA ALA A 383 -15.69 14.34 3.63
C ALA A 383 -16.93 13.74 4.33
N ALA A 384 -17.41 12.58 3.87
CA ALA A 384 -18.52 11.84 4.49
C ALA A 384 -18.18 11.41 5.93
N CYS A 385 -16.97 10.88 6.17
CA CYS A 385 -16.51 10.55 7.52
C CYS A 385 -16.54 11.77 8.45
N LYS A 386 -16.00 12.91 8.00
CA LYS A 386 -16.00 14.16 8.79
C LYS A 386 -17.41 14.66 9.07
N ALA A 387 -18.32 14.59 8.08
CA ALA A 387 -19.71 14.97 8.25
C ALA A 387 -20.47 14.06 9.24
N ALA A 388 -20.11 12.79 9.32
CA ALA A 388 -20.61 11.83 10.28
C ALA A 388 -19.98 11.96 11.68
N GLY A 389 -19.07 12.90 11.91
CA GLY A 389 -18.35 13.04 13.17
C GLY A 389 -17.26 12.00 13.42
N ILE A 390 -16.88 11.27 12.39
CA ILE A 390 -15.81 10.26 12.41
C ILE A 390 -14.49 10.94 12.03
N LYS A 391 -13.44 10.71 12.82
CA LYS A 391 -12.09 11.26 12.55
C LYS A 391 -11.33 10.32 11.61
N PRO A 392 -11.09 10.69 10.33
CA PRO A 392 -10.18 9.93 9.48
C PRO A 392 -8.73 10.25 9.87
N VAL A 393 -7.91 9.21 9.97
CA VAL A 393 -6.48 9.27 10.25
C VAL A 393 -5.77 8.47 9.16
N MET A 394 -4.84 9.11 8.47
CA MET A 394 -3.98 8.44 7.50
C MET A 394 -2.78 7.82 8.22
N ILE A 395 -2.48 6.57 7.90
CA ILE A 395 -1.28 5.86 8.35
C ILE A 395 -0.42 5.60 7.12
N THR A 396 0.87 5.86 7.22
CA THR A 396 1.82 5.64 6.12
C THR A 396 3.24 5.47 6.67
N GLY A 397 4.07 4.70 5.97
CA GLY A 397 5.50 4.61 6.18
C GLY A 397 6.28 5.78 5.59
N ASP A 398 5.62 6.63 4.77
CA ASP A 398 6.27 7.77 4.14
C ASP A 398 6.78 8.81 5.15
N HIS A 399 7.81 9.53 4.75
CA HIS A 399 8.30 10.67 5.51
C HIS A 399 7.21 11.76 5.60
N VAL A 400 7.14 12.47 6.75
CA VAL A 400 6.11 13.49 7.07
C VAL A 400 5.92 14.54 5.96
N VAL A 401 6.98 14.90 5.24
CA VAL A 401 6.92 15.89 4.15
C VAL A 401 6.23 15.32 2.91
N THR A 402 6.32 14.00 2.69
CA THR A 402 5.72 13.31 1.54
C THR A 402 4.26 12.92 1.83
N ALA A 403 3.94 12.62 3.07
CA ALA A 403 2.60 12.26 3.54
C ALA A 403 1.66 13.47 3.57
#